data_9a29b18bd4f60f993d8168ceeeb254bb
#
_entry.id   9a29b18bd4f60f993d8168ceeeb254bb
#
_cell.length_a   1.000
_cell.length_b   1.000
_cell.length_c   1.000
_cell.angle_alpha   90.00
_cell.angle_beta   90.00
_cell.angle_gamma   90.00
#
_symmetry.space_group_name_H-M   'P 1'
#
loop_
_entity.id
_entity.type
_entity.pdbx_description
1 polymer ?
#
loop_
_entity_poly.entity_id
_entity_poly.type
_entity_poly.pdbx_seq_one_letter_code
_entity_poly.pdbx_strand_id
1 'polypeptide(L)'
;MLVRVLGSAAGGGFPQWNCGCDNCRGARTGTIRARPRTQECVAVSADGSHDSVLLNCSPEIRTQIESTPALHPRAPRHSPIAAIILTNGDLDHCLGLLSLRESHRLSVYATDPVERGFTRGNVLYRTLERFPGQVTWRTLKVGHEDEIVDADGRGTGLTVEAAVVPGKAPVHLEGERAADPEDNVGVRLREPRTGRVLAYLSAAGAVNDGVRRAIHGADAVFFDGTFWSSDELGVQGLGTKRAEDMAHLPVGGPGGSLAQLAGERTGRRIFIHVNNTNPMLREDSPERAAVAAAGWEVAWDGMEVRL
;
A
#
# COMPACT_ATOMS: atom_id res chain seq x y z
N MET A 1 -8.68 -14.61 -8.21
CA MET A 1 -8.07 -13.28 -7.99
C MET A 1 -6.55 -13.37 -8.13
N LEU A 2 -5.91 -12.42 -8.79
CA LEU A 2 -4.46 -12.34 -8.91
C LEU A 2 -3.97 -10.99 -8.36
N VAL A 3 -3.02 -11.06 -7.41
CA VAL A 3 -2.41 -9.90 -6.74
C VAL A 3 -0.95 -9.81 -7.18
N ARG A 4 -0.51 -8.65 -7.65
CA ARG A 4 0.87 -8.35 -8.04
C ARG A 4 1.41 -7.19 -7.21
N VAL A 5 2.50 -7.41 -6.51
CA VAL A 5 3.22 -6.36 -5.80
C VAL A 5 4.06 -5.59 -6.81
N LEU A 6 3.74 -4.33 -7.03
CA LEU A 6 4.48 -3.44 -7.92
C LEU A 6 5.65 -2.80 -7.19
N GLY A 7 5.43 -2.41 -5.95
CA GLY A 7 6.40 -1.88 -5.01
C GLY A 7 6.10 -2.33 -3.59
N SER A 8 7.11 -2.45 -2.75
CA SER A 8 6.97 -3.07 -1.42
C SER A 8 7.68 -2.32 -0.28
N ALA A 9 8.37 -1.22 -0.57
CA ALA A 9 9.01 -0.38 0.43
C ALA A 9 8.08 0.73 0.94
N ALA A 10 8.36 1.25 2.13
CA ALA A 10 7.80 2.49 2.64
C ALA A 10 8.35 3.71 1.90
N GLY A 11 7.92 4.91 2.30
CA GLY A 11 8.35 6.17 1.73
C GLY A 11 9.88 6.28 1.59
N GLY A 12 10.32 6.73 0.40
CA GLY A 12 11.73 6.83 0.04
C GLY A 12 12.32 5.60 -0.65
N GLY A 13 11.62 4.47 -0.68
CA GLY A 13 12.08 3.24 -1.34
C GLY A 13 13.27 2.55 -0.64
N PHE A 14 13.78 1.49 -1.26
CA PHE A 14 14.96 0.79 -0.77
C PHE A 14 15.90 0.39 -1.93
N PRO A 15 17.19 0.77 -1.91
CA PRO A 15 17.85 1.68 -0.94
C PRO A 15 17.31 3.10 -1.04
N GLN A 16 17.09 3.76 0.11
CA GLN A 16 16.61 5.14 0.14
C GLN A 16 17.69 6.11 -0.36
N TRP A 17 17.32 7.07 -1.19
CA TRP A 17 18.23 7.92 -1.97
C TRP A 17 19.26 8.70 -1.12
N ASN A 18 18.88 9.17 0.08
CA ASN A 18 19.70 9.96 1.00
C ASN A 18 20.16 9.17 2.23
N CYS A 19 20.02 7.84 2.26
CA CYS A 19 20.36 7.01 3.41
C CYS A 19 21.63 6.19 3.18
N GLY A 20 22.52 6.22 4.17
CA GLY A 20 23.75 5.43 4.25
C GLY A 20 23.76 4.37 5.36
N CYS A 21 22.59 3.99 5.90
CA CYS A 21 22.51 2.91 6.90
C CYS A 21 23.04 1.59 6.35
N ASP A 22 23.28 0.62 7.22
CA ASP A 22 23.87 -0.65 6.84
C ASP A 22 23.08 -1.38 5.74
N ASN A 23 21.75 -1.35 5.81
CA ASN A 23 20.90 -1.93 4.78
C ASN A 23 21.08 -1.22 3.43
N CYS A 24 20.95 0.12 3.40
CA CYS A 24 21.05 0.90 2.16
C CYS A 24 22.45 0.81 1.54
N ARG A 25 23.51 0.91 2.36
CA ARG A 25 24.89 0.76 1.90
C ARG A 25 25.14 -0.65 1.39
N GLY A 26 24.74 -1.67 2.18
CA GLY A 26 24.94 -3.07 1.81
C GLY A 26 24.19 -3.46 0.55
N ALA A 27 22.98 -2.96 0.33
CA ALA A 27 22.21 -3.19 -0.90
C ALA A 27 22.90 -2.57 -2.12
N ARG A 28 23.44 -1.33 -2.01
CA ARG A 28 24.18 -0.67 -3.10
C ARG A 28 25.49 -1.33 -3.46
N THR A 29 26.17 -1.91 -2.45
CA THR A 29 27.48 -2.57 -2.65
C THR A 29 27.38 -4.07 -2.87
N GLY A 30 26.17 -4.65 -2.76
CA GLY A 30 25.98 -6.10 -2.89
C GLY A 30 26.56 -6.92 -1.73
N THR A 31 26.81 -6.29 -0.57
CA THR A 31 27.41 -6.96 0.61
C THR A 31 26.39 -7.60 1.53
N ILE A 32 25.10 -7.40 1.29
CA ILE A 32 23.99 -8.05 1.98
C ILE A 32 23.06 -8.75 0.99
N ARG A 33 22.36 -9.75 1.44
CA ARG A 33 21.30 -10.42 0.66
C ARG A 33 19.99 -9.67 0.85
N ALA A 34 19.76 -8.66 0.00
CA ALA A 34 18.53 -7.87 -0.01
C ALA A 34 18.21 -7.41 -1.45
N ARG A 35 16.95 -7.29 -1.77
CA ARG A 35 16.47 -6.83 -3.08
C ARG A 35 16.10 -5.36 -3.01
N PRO A 36 16.52 -4.51 -3.98
CA PRO A 36 15.97 -3.16 -4.13
C PRO A 36 14.44 -3.20 -4.25
N ARG A 37 13.77 -2.14 -3.79
CA ARG A 37 12.31 -2.03 -3.76
C ARG A 37 11.88 -0.61 -4.05
N THR A 38 10.86 -0.46 -4.88
CA THR A 38 10.14 0.79 -5.05
C THR A 38 9.09 0.96 -3.95
N GLN A 39 8.57 2.17 -3.79
CA GLN A 39 7.56 2.48 -2.80
C GLN A 39 6.27 1.70 -3.10
N GLU A 40 5.54 1.43 -2.06
CA GLU A 40 4.45 0.48 -2.02
C GLU A 40 3.33 0.80 -3.02
N CYS A 41 2.97 -0.21 -3.80
CA CYS A 41 1.83 -0.23 -4.70
C CYS A 41 1.50 -1.68 -5.08
N VAL A 42 0.23 -2.03 -5.17
CA VAL A 42 -0.21 -3.39 -5.50
C VAL A 42 -1.27 -3.34 -6.61
N ALA A 43 -1.16 -4.21 -7.60
CA ALA A 43 -2.18 -4.40 -8.63
C ALA A 43 -2.99 -5.67 -8.36
N VAL A 44 -4.32 -5.55 -8.40
CA VAL A 44 -5.25 -6.67 -8.17
C VAL A 44 -6.17 -6.82 -9.37
N SER A 45 -6.28 -8.02 -9.92
CA SER A 45 -7.23 -8.34 -10.99
C SER A 45 -8.13 -9.50 -10.59
N ALA A 46 -9.40 -9.45 -10.99
CA ALA A 46 -10.29 -10.60 -10.90
C ALA A 46 -9.75 -11.75 -11.76
N ASP A 47 -10.10 -13.00 -11.43
CA ASP A 47 -9.68 -14.16 -12.17
C ASP A 47 -10.18 -14.10 -13.63
N GLY A 48 -9.25 -14.23 -14.57
CA GLY A 48 -9.50 -14.08 -15.99
C GLY A 48 -9.67 -12.64 -16.50
N SER A 49 -9.57 -11.62 -15.62
CA SER A 49 -9.56 -10.23 -16.04
C SER A 49 -8.20 -9.81 -16.57
N HIS A 50 -8.21 -8.94 -17.60
CA HIS A 50 -7.03 -8.27 -18.10
C HIS A 50 -6.83 -6.88 -17.50
N ASP A 51 -7.80 -6.39 -16.74
CA ASP A 51 -7.77 -5.08 -16.13
C ASP A 51 -7.47 -5.21 -14.63
N SER A 52 -6.79 -4.23 -14.08
CA SER A 52 -6.31 -4.24 -12.70
C SER A 52 -6.82 -3.03 -11.92
N VAL A 53 -7.10 -3.25 -10.64
CA VAL A 53 -7.30 -2.21 -9.64
C VAL A 53 -5.97 -2.01 -8.93
N LEU A 54 -5.48 -0.77 -8.86
CA LEU A 54 -4.31 -0.44 -8.05
C LEU A 54 -4.71 -0.13 -6.62
N LEU A 55 -3.96 -0.65 -5.67
CA LEU A 55 -3.98 -0.25 -4.27
C LEU A 55 -2.78 0.68 -4.05
N ASN A 56 -3.09 1.93 -3.77
CA ASN A 56 -2.19 3.07 -3.77
C ASN A 56 -1.56 3.39 -5.15
N CYS A 57 -0.88 4.51 -5.24
CA CYS A 57 -0.25 4.98 -6.47
C CYS A 57 1.07 5.69 -6.13
N SER A 58 2.15 4.92 -6.04
CA SER A 58 3.45 5.40 -5.59
C SER A 58 4.10 6.38 -6.56
N PRO A 59 5.04 7.21 -6.11
CA PRO A 59 5.82 8.11 -6.99
C PRO A 59 6.51 7.39 -8.14
N GLU A 60 6.88 6.10 -7.98
CA GLU A 60 7.52 5.28 -9.01
C GLU A 60 6.54 4.56 -9.93
N ILE A 61 5.25 4.88 -9.91
CA ILE A 61 4.22 4.16 -10.68
C ILE A 61 4.59 3.95 -12.15
N ARG A 62 5.27 4.87 -12.80
CA ARG A 62 5.71 4.71 -14.20
C ARG A 62 6.72 3.57 -14.34
N THR A 63 7.72 3.50 -13.46
CA THR A 63 8.71 2.41 -13.44
C THR A 63 8.03 1.08 -13.12
N GLN A 64 7.08 1.08 -12.20
CA GLN A 64 6.30 -0.08 -11.80
C GLN A 64 5.44 -0.61 -12.96
N ILE A 65 4.81 0.28 -13.72
CA ILE A 65 4.07 -0.11 -14.95
C ILE A 65 5.02 -0.73 -15.97
N GLU A 66 6.16 -0.08 -16.26
CA GLU A 66 7.13 -0.58 -17.26
C GLU A 66 7.73 -1.95 -16.87
N SER A 67 7.93 -2.21 -15.59
CA SER A 67 8.44 -3.51 -15.12
C SER A 67 7.35 -4.59 -15.02
N THR A 68 6.07 -4.25 -15.28
CA THR A 68 4.93 -5.17 -15.15
C THR A 68 4.21 -5.33 -16.49
N PRO A 69 4.55 -6.32 -17.33
CA PRO A 69 3.96 -6.49 -18.67
C PRO A 69 2.42 -6.57 -18.68
N ALA A 70 1.81 -7.05 -17.60
CA ALA A 70 0.35 -7.10 -17.47
C ALA A 70 -0.30 -5.71 -17.44
N LEU A 71 0.46 -4.66 -17.09
CA LEU A 71 0.01 -3.28 -17.07
C LEU A 71 0.38 -2.49 -18.33
N HIS A 72 1.00 -3.12 -19.33
CA HIS A 72 1.33 -2.45 -20.59
C HIS A 72 0.07 -2.18 -21.44
N PRO A 73 0.07 -1.08 -22.20
CA PRO A 73 -0.99 -0.79 -23.15
C PRO A 73 -1.16 -1.89 -24.20
N ARG A 74 -2.39 -2.29 -24.48
CA ARG A 74 -2.75 -3.29 -25.51
C ARG A 74 -3.21 -2.66 -26.82
N ALA A 75 -3.26 -1.33 -26.88
CA ALA A 75 -3.63 -0.53 -28.03
C ALA A 75 -3.01 0.87 -27.93
N PRO A 76 -2.95 1.67 -29.02
CA PRO A 76 -2.57 3.08 -28.92
C PRO A 76 -3.48 3.81 -27.92
N ARG A 77 -2.85 4.47 -26.92
CA ARG A 77 -3.59 5.19 -25.86
C ARG A 77 -4.59 4.31 -25.08
N HIS A 78 -4.08 3.23 -24.52
CA HIS A 78 -4.80 2.31 -23.65
C HIS A 78 -4.09 2.19 -22.30
N SER A 79 -4.84 1.92 -21.25
CA SER A 79 -4.33 1.51 -19.95
C SER A 79 -5.19 0.35 -19.40
N PRO A 80 -4.58 -0.72 -18.90
CA PRO A 80 -5.31 -1.77 -18.20
C PRO A 80 -5.58 -1.44 -16.71
N ILE A 81 -5.29 -0.22 -16.28
CA ILE A 81 -5.62 0.24 -14.92
C ILE A 81 -7.07 0.72 -14.94
N ALA A 82 -7.98 -0.10 -14.41
CA ALA A 82 -9.41 0.17 -14.36
C ALA A 82 -9.76 1.18 -13.25
N ALA A 83 -9.12 1.04 -12.08
CA ALA A 83 -9.37 1.91 -10.94
C ALA A 83 -8.13 1.99 -10.04
N ILE A 84 -8.07 3.03 -9.20
CA ILE A 84 -7.03 3.23 -8.18
C ILE A 84 -7.73 3.46 -6.85
N ILE A 85 -7.31 2.76 -5.80
CA ILE A 85 -7.83 2.91 -4.44
C ILE A 85 -6.72 3.51 -3.58
N LEU A 86 -6.95 4.68 -2.98
CA LEU A 86 -6.03 5.31 -2.04
C LEU A 86 -6.43 4.96 -0.61
N THR A 87 -5.51 4.36 0.14
CA THR A 87 -5.75 3.99 1.54
C THR A 87 -5.49 5.14 2.51
N ASN A 88 -4.64 6.08 2.11
CA ASN A 88 -4.38 7.34 2.82
C ASN A 88 -3.82 8.40 1.85
N GLY A 89 -3.54 9.60 2.36
CA GLY A 89 -3.05 10.73 1.56
C GLY A 89 -1.54 10.97 1.66
N ASP A 90 -0.73 10.08 2.23
CA ASP A 90 0.72 10.24 2.25
C ASP A 90 1.30 10.16 0.83
N LEU A 91 2.40 10.88 0.59
CA LEU A 91 2.94 11.07 -0.77
C LEU A 91 3.35 9.76 -1.44
N ASP A 92 3.88 8.82 -0.69
CA ASP A 92 4.26 7.49 -1.17
C ASP A 92 3.04 6.66 -1.61
N HIS A 93 1.84 6.99 -1.15
CA HIS A 93 0.59 6.31 -1.52
C HIS A 93 -0.20 7.01 -2.64
N CYS A 94 -0.01 8.32 -2.86
CA CYS A 94 -0.90 9.06 -3.75
C CYS A 94 -0.19 9.89 -4.84
N LEU A 95 1.10 10.25 -4.68
CA LEU A 95 1.77 11.21 -5.57
C LEU A 95 1.87 10.74 -7.01
N GLY A 96 1.91 9.42 -7.23
CA GLY A 96 1.96 8.82 -8.56
C GLY A 96 0.77 9.18 -9.46
N LEU A 97 -0.38 9.56 -8.89
CA LEU A 97 -1.53 10.04 -9.67
C LEU A 97 -1.15 11.22 -10.58
N LEU A 98 -0.28 12.13 -10.12
CA LEU A 98 0.17 13.28 -10.92
C LEU A 98 1.05 12.84 -12.10
N SER A 99 1.69 11.66 -12.01
CA SER A 99 2.46 11.07 -13.11
C SER A 99 1.58 10.40 -14.18
N LEU A 100 0.29 10.20 -13.91
CA LEU A 100 -0.68 9.58 -14.83
C LEU A 100 -1.54 10.62 -15.57
N ARG A 101 -1.04 11.84 -15.75
CA ARG A 101 -1.76 12.99 -16.32
C ARG A 101 -2.01 12.94 -17.84
N GLU A 102 -1.66 11.85 -18.52
CA GLU A 102 -1.59 11.79 -19.99
C GLU A 102 -2.97 11.58 -20.67
N SER A 103 -3.99 12.33 -20.22
CA SER A 103 -5.33 12.40 -20.81
C SER A 103 -6.04 11.03 -20.90
N HIS A 104 -5.76 10.14 -19.96
CA HIS A 104 -6.47 8.88 -19.77
C HIS A 104 -7.43 9.00 -18.60
N ARG A 105 -8.65 8.48 -18.76
CA ARG A 105 -9.68 8.58 -17.70
C ARG A 105 -9.36 7.61 -16.58
N LEU A 106 -9.40 8.09 -15.34
CA LEU A 106 -9.09 7.33 -14.13
C LEU A 106 -10.30 7.33 -13.18
N SER A 107 -10.67 6.17 -12.67
CA SER A 107 -11.58 6.01 -11.53
C SER A 107 -10.74 5.93 -10.26
N VAL A 108 -10.87 6.90 -9.34
CA VAL A 108 -10.07 6.96 -8.11
C VAL A 108 -10.98 6.88 -6.91
N TYR A 109 -10.79 5.86 -6.09
CA TYR A 109 -11.51 5.61 -4.85
C TYR A 109 -10.71 6.14 -3.67
N ALA A 110 -11.33 6.95 -2.82
CA ALA A 110 -10.74 7.45 -1.59
C ALA A 110 -11.84 7.77 -0.58
N THR A 111 -11.49 7.86 0.70
CA THR A 111 -12.37 8.48 1.70
C THR A 111 -12.43 9.99 1.47
N ASP A 112 -13.47 10.64 1.95
CA ASP A 112 -13.65 12.10 1.80
C ASP A 112 -12.45 12.93 2.32
N PRO A 113 -11.83 12.65 3.50
CA PRO A 113 -10.67 13.41 3.95
C PRO A 113 -9.44 13.19 3.06
N VAL A 114 -9.23 11.99 2.51
CA VAL A 114 -8.12 11.71 1.59
C VAL A 114 -8.31 12.42 0.25
N GLU A 115 -9.50 12.36 -0.35
CA GLU A 115 -9.82 13.11 -1.58
C GLU A 115 -9.63 14.62 -1.37
N ARG A 116 -10.20 15.20 -0.31
CA ARG A 116 -10.04 16.62 -0.01
C ARG A 116 -8.60 17.01 0.23
N GLY A 117 -7.83 16.17 0.94
CA GLY A 117 -6.41 16.40 1.21
C GLY A 117 -5.58 16.44 -0.06
N PHE A 118 -5.88 15.59 -1.03
CA PHE A 118 -5.15 15.53 -2.30
C PHE A 118 -5.58 16.65 -3.29
N THR A 119 -6.84 17.05 -3.29
CA THR A 119 -7.40 17.99 -4.29
C THR A 119 -7.37 19.44 -3.83
N ARG A 120 -7.67 19.74 -2.56
CA ARG A 120 -7.79 21.09 -2.04
C ARG A 120 -6.44 21.67 -1.64
N GLY A 121 -6.16 22.90 -2.06
CA GLY A 121 -4.89 23.56 -1.76
C GLY A 121 -3.68 23.02 -2.54
N ASN A 122 -3.85 21.94 -3.28
CA ASN A 122 -2.80 21.36 -4.11
C ASN A 122 -2.88 21.93 -5.53
N VAL A 123 -2.08 22.96 -5.78
CA VAL A 123 -2.06 23.61 -7.10
C VAL A 123 -1.64 22.65 -8.23
N LEU A 124 -0.86 21.61 -7.92
CA LEU A 124 -0.44 20.61 -8.93
C LEU A 124 -1.59 19.71 -9.37
N TYR A 125 -2.64 19.57 -8.56
CA TYR A 125 -3.83 18.81 -8.93
C TYR A 125 -4.50 19.32 -10.21
N ARG A 126 -4.36 20.62 -10.53
CA ARG A 126 -4.85 21.24 -11.78
C ARG A 126 -4.30 20.56 -13.04
N THR A 127 -3.19 19.83 -12.96
CA THR A 127 -2.67 19.06 -14.09
C THR A 127 -3.59 17.90 -14.46
N LEU A 128 -4.34 17.36 -13.51
CA LEU A 128 -5.34 16.30 -13.70
C LEU A 128 -6.72 16.86 -14.11
N GLU A 129 -6.94 18.15 -13.92
CA GLU A 129 -8.17 18.85 -14.34
C GLU A 129 -8.08 19.37 -15.79
N ARG A 130 -6.89 19.37 -16.40
CA ARG A 130 -6.66 19.88 -17.74
C ARG A 130 -7.48 19.14 -18.82
N PHE A 131 -7.68 17.85 -18.64
CA PHE A 131 -8.54 17.03 -19.48
C PHE A 131 -9.86 16.81 -18.74
N PRO A 132 -10.99 17.35 -19.24
CA PRO A 132 -12.28 17.23 -18.56
C PRO A 132 -12.66 15.77 -18.30
N GLY A 133 -12.98 15.44 -17.04
CA GLY A 133 -13.34 14.10 -16.64
C GLY A 133 -12.16 13.10 -16.61
N GLN A 134 -10.91 13.59 -16.56
CA GLN A 134 -9.75 12.70 -16.44
C GLN A 134 -9.80 11.90 -15.16
N VAL A 135 -10.14 12.50 -14.03
CA VAL A 135 -10.31 11.81 -12.75
C VAL A 135 -11.77 11.84 -12.33
N THR A 136 -12.32 10.66 -12.10
CA THR A 136 -13.64 10.49 -11.46
C THR A 136 -13.39 9.99 -10.05
N TRP A 137 -13.59 10.85 -9.06
CA TRP A 137 -13.53 10.49 -7.65
C TRP A 137 -14.76 9.69 -7.25
N ARG A 138 -14.52 8.66 -6.45
CA ARG A 138 -15.55 7.79 -5.88
C ARG A 138 -15.29 7.62 -4.39
N THR A 139 -16.25 8.00 -3.57
CA THR A 139 -16.10 7.94 -2.12
C THR A 139 -16.09 6.51 -1.63
N LEU A 140 -15.02 6.11 -0.94
CA LEU A 140 -14.97 4.91 -0.12
C LEU A 140 -15.74 5.15 1.17
N LYS A 141 -16.85 4.45 1.36
CA LYS A 141 -17.64 4.51 2.60
C LYS A 141 -17.18 3.42 3.54
N VAL A 142 -16.72 3.83 4.72
CA VAL A 142 -16.30 2.87 5.75
C VAL A 142 -17.44 1.93 6.15
N GLY A 143 -17.16 0.63 6.19
CA GLY A 143 -18.13 -0.40 6.57
C GLY A 143 -19.20 -0.69 5.50
N HIS A 144 -19.03 -0.19 4.27
CA HIS A 144 -19.90 -0.47 3.15
C HIS A 144 -19.14 -1.15 2.03
N GLU A 145 -19.71 -2.23 1.47
CA GLU A 145 -19.14 -2.94 0.33
C GLU A 145 -19.71 -2.38 -0.97
N ASP A 146 -18.84 -1.84 -1.81
CA ASP A 146 -19.20 -1.28 -3.12
C ASP A 146 -18.52 -2.05 -4.25
N GLU A 147 -19.17 -2.13 -5.42
CA GLU A 147 -18.55 -2.62 -6.64
C GLU A 147 -17.49 -1.63 -7.14
N ILE A 148 -16.33 -2.15 -7.54
CA ILE A 148 -15.29 -1.33 -8.15
C ILE A 148 -15.57 -1.25 -9.65
N VAL A 149 -15.76 -0.03 -10.15
CA VAL A 149 -16.01 0.24 -11.57
C VAL A 149 -14.92 1.14 -12.16
N ASP A 150 -14.68 0.97 -13.46
CA ASP A 150 -13.77 1.84 -14.22
C ASP A 150 -14.35 3.26 -14.43
N ALA A 151 -13.64 4.10 -15.16
CA ALA A 151 -14.08 5.47 -15.46
C ALA A 151 -15.31 5.55 -16.38
N ASP A 152 -15.65 4.47 -17.08
CA ASP A 152 -16.84 4.34 -17.92
C ASP A 152 -18.01 3.66 -17.19
N GLY A 153 -17.83 3.27 -15.92
CA GLY A 153 -18.83 2.61 -15.09
C GLY A 153 -18.92 1.08 -15.32
N ARG A 154 -17.93 0.48 -15.99
CA ARG A 154 -17.88 -0.98 -16.17
C ARG A 154 -17.31 -1.64 -14.93
N GLY A 155 -17.95 -2.70 -14.45
CA GLY A 155 -17.49 -3.48 -13.30
C GLY A 155 -16.13 -4.15 -13.54
N THR A 156 -15.27 -4.12 -12.55
CA THR A 156 -13.95 -4.80 -12.59
C THR A 156 -14.03 -6.27 -12.18
N GLY A 157 -15.19 -6.73 -11.70
CA GLY A 157 -15.36 -8.04 -11.10
C GLY A 157 -14.88 -8.13 -9.65
N LEU A 158 -14.54 -7.01 -9.05
CA LEU A 158 -14.13 -6.89 -7.65
C LEU A 158 -15.04 -5.93 -6.90
N THR A 159 -15.23 -6.20 -5.60
CA THR A 159 -15.85 -5.27 -4.66
C THR A 159 -14.81 -4.80 -3.64
N VAL A 160 -15.06 -3.66 -3.00
CA VAL A 160 -14.23 -3.09 -1.95
C VAL A 160 -15.06 -2.69 -0.73
N GLU A 161 -14.56 -3.01 0.46
CA GLU A 161 -15.02 -2.50 1.74
C GLU A 161 -13.85 -1.83 2.45
N ALA A 162 -14.02 -0.59 2.91
CA ALA A 162 -13.03 0.12 3.70
C ALA A 162 -13.30 -0.03 5.20
N ALA A 163 -12.23 -0.13 5.99
CA ALA A 163 -12.27 -0.13 7.45
C ALA A 163 -11.29 0.90 8.00
N VAL A 164 -11.70 1.68 8.99
CA VAL A 164 -10.80 2.61 9.69
C VAL A 164 -9.66 1.83 10.35
N VAL A 165 -8.44 2.26 10.08
CA VAL A 165 -7.22 1.74 10.70
C VAL A 165 -6.54 2.89 11.43
N PRO A 166 -6.09 2.69 12.69
CA PRO A 166 -5.39 3.73 13.42
C PRO A 166 -4.21 4.30 12.63
N GLY A 167 -4.25 5.58 12.38
CA GLY A 167 -3.29 6.31 11.55
C GLY A 167 -3.15 7.76 12.00
N LYS A 168 -2.63 8.62 11.14
CA LYS A 168 -2.46 10.05 11.37
C LYS A 168 -2.90 10.84 10.13
N ALA A 169 -3.01 12.16 10.26
CA ALA A 169 -3.15 13.02 9.10
C ALA A 169 -1.90 12.91 8.20
N PRO A 170 -2.06 13.00 6.86
CA PRO A 170 -0.92 13.06 5.95
C PRO A 170 0.03 14.21 6.32
N VAL A 171 1.35 14.00 6.13
CA VAL A 171 2.40 14.95 6.57
C VAL A 171 2.16 16.37 6.04
N HIS A 172 1.68 16.50 4.80
CA HIS A 172 1.42 17.82 4.19
C HIS A 172 0.19 18.54 4.76
N LEU A 173 -0.60 17.88 5.60
CA LEU A 173 -1.76 18.44 6.31
C LEU A 173 -1.54 18.51 7.82
N GLU A 174 -0.38 18.05 8.33
CA GLU A 174 -0.03 18.18 9.74
C GLU A 174 0.02 19.67 10.12
N GLY A 175 -0.73 20.04 11.17
CA GLY A 175 -0.85 21.44 11.62
C GLY A 175 -1.91 22.28 10.88
N GLU A 176 -2.37 21.87 9.69
CA GLU A 176 -3.43 22.57 8.94
C GLU A 176 -4.83 22.16 9.43
N ARG A 177 -4.99 20.93 9.87
CA ARG A 177 -6.23 20.40 10.46
C ARG A 177 -5.96 19.25 11.43
N ALA A 178 -6.94 18.97 12.28
CA ALA A 178 -6.93 17.75 13.09
C ALA A 178 -6.99 16.50 12.19
N ALA A 179 -6.41 15.39 12.69
CA ALA A 179 -6.53 14.10 12.04
C ALA A 179 -8.01 13.66 12.01
N ASP A 180 -8.44 13.10 10.91
CA ASP A 180 -9.75 12.48 10.72
C ASP A 180 -9.60 10.96 10.86
N PRO A 181 -10.51 10.24 11.53
CA PRO A 181 -10.43 8.78 11.60
C PRO A 181 -10.34 8.08 10.22
N GLU A 182 -10.88 8.70 9.19
CA GLU A 182 -10.87 8.19 7.82
C GLU A 182 -9.67 8.68 6.98
N ASP A 183 -8.68 9.36 7.57
CA ASP A 183 -7.42 9.68 6.91
C ASP A 183 -6.60 8.45 6.56
N ASN A 184 -6.84 7.33 7.26
CA ASN A 184 -6.14 6.08 7.01
C ASN A 184 -7.11 4.90 7.11
N VAL A 185 -7.22 4.14 6.03
CA VAL A 185 -8.09 2.97 5.95
C VAL A 185 -7.34 1.74 5.45
N GLY A 186 -7.72 0.58 5.95
CA GLY A 186 -7.46 -0.68 5.30
C GLY A 186 -8.62 -1.01 4.35
N VAL A 187 -8.35 -1.80 3.32
CA VAL A 187 -9.38 -2.24 2.39
C VAL A 187 -9.44 -3.75 2.30
N ARG A 188 -10.66 -4.25 2.11
CA ARG A 188 -10.99 -5.64 1.88
C ARG A 188 -11.56 -5.75 0.47
N LEU A 189 -10.83 -6.39 -0.42
CA LEU A 189 -11.29 -6.67 -1.78
C LEU A 189 -11.86 -8.08 -1.84
N ARG A 190 -13.02 -8.21 -2.46
CA ARG A 190 -13.62 -9.52 -2.71
C ARG A 190 -13.87 -9.70 -4.20
N GLU A 191 -13.66 -10.90 -4.69
CA GLU A 191 -14.12 -11.37 -6.00
C GLU A 191 -15.41 -12.17 -5.82
N PRO A 192 -16.59 -11.60 -6.10
CA PRO A 192 -17.87 -12.25 -5.82
C PRO A 192 -18.02 -13.62 -6.55
N ARG A 193 -17.41 -13.76 -7.73
CA ARG A 193 -17.49 -14.98 -8.55
C ARG A 193 -16.83 -16.19 -7.88
N THR A 194 -15.69 -15.99 -7.20
CA THR A 194 -14.91 -17.07 -6.57
C THR A 194 -15.03 -17.06 -5.04
N GLY A 195 -15.56 -15.99 -4.46
CA GLY A 195 -15.60 -15.76 -3.03
C GLY A 195 -14.25 -15.38 -2.41
N ARG A 196 -13.18 -15.23 -3.22
CA ARG A 196 -11.83 -14.93 -2.73
C ARG A 196 -11.74 -13.53 -2.17
N VAL A 197 -10.96 -13.40 -1.09
CA VAL A 197 -10.84 -12.16 -0.31
C VAL A 197 -9.37 -11.82 -0.09
N LEU A 198 -9.01 -10.59 -0.42
CA LEU A 198 -7.75 -9.94 -0.09
C LEU A 198 -8.01 -8.86 0.97
N ALA A 199 -7.28 -8.88 2.08
CA ALA A 199 -7.20 -7.75 3.02
C ALA A 199 -5.86 -7.02 2.82
N TYR A 200 -5.90 -5.70 2.75
CA TYR A 200 -4.76 -4.85 2.48
C TYR A 200 -4.73 -3.66 3.45
N LEU A 201 -3.71 -3.63 4.32
CA LEU A 201 -3.54 -2.69 5.41
C LEU A 201 -2.06 -2.27 5.47
N SER A 202 -1.60 -1.47 4.50
CA SER A 202 -0.18 -1.12 4.34
C SER A 202 0.35 -0.12 5.38
N ALA A 203 -0.54 0.59 6.08
CA ALA A 203 -0.19 1.48 7.19
C ALA A 203 -1.17 1.23 8.35
N ALA A 204 -0.64 0.82 9.51
CA ALA A 204 -1.45 0.49 10.68
C ALA A 204 -0.73 0.84 11.99
N GLY A 205 -1.20 1.86 12.68
CA GLY A 205 -0.64 2.29 13.98
C GLY A 205 -0.98 1.37 15.15
N ALA A 206 -2.01 0.53 15.02
CA ALA A 206 -2.41 -0.45 16.04
C ALA A 206 -3.34 -1.52 15.45
N VAL A 207 -3.47 -2.64 16.14
CA VAL A 207 -4.47 -3.68 15.86
C VAL A 207 -5.72 -3.42 16.71
N ASN A 208 -6.72 -2.80 16.09
CA ASN A 208 -8.03 -2.59 16.69
C ASN A 208 -9.10 -3.55 16.11
N ASP A 209 -10.35 -3.43 16.54
CA ASP A 209 -11.45 -4.27 16.03
C ASP A 209 -11.69 -4.06 14.53
N GLY A 210 -11.44 -2.87 13.98
CA GLY A 210 -11.53 -2.58 12.55
C GLY A 210 -10.51 -3.39 11.77
N VAL A 211 -9.24 -3.39 12.21
CA VAL A 211 -8.17 -4.21 11.63
C VAL A 211 -8.53 -5.69 11.69
N ARG A 212 -8.97 -6.19 12.85
CA ARG A 212 -9.34 -7.61 13.00
C ARG A 212 -10.50 -8.01 12.09
N ARG A 213 -11.54 -7.17 11.98
CA ARG A 213 -12.64 -7.42 11.01
C ARG A 213 -12.16 -7.43 9.57
N ALA A 214 -11.29 -6.50 9.20
CA ALA A 214 -10.77 -6.41 7.83
C ALA A 214 -9.99 -7.66 7.42
N ILE A 215 -9.19 -8.25 8.33
CA ILE A 215 -8.34 -9.41 8.02
C ILE A 215 -9.05 -10.75 8.23
N HIS A 216 -10.12 -10.80 9.04
CA HIS A 216 -10.76 -12.05 9.40
C HIS A 216 -11.26 -12.84 8.19
N GLY A 217 -10.84 -14.10 8.07
CA GLY A 217 -11.24 -14.99 6.99
C GLY A 217 -10.74 -14.58 5.59
N ALA A 218 -9.79 -13.64 5.48
CA ALA A 218 -9.18 -13.30 4.20
C ALA A 218 -8.26 -14.42 3.70
N ASP A 219 -8.29 -14.70 2.39
CA ASP A 219 -7.42 -15.69 1.75
C ASP A 219 -5.96 -15.21 1.69
N ALA A 220 -5.75 -13.89 1.61
CA ALA A 220 -4.46 -13.25 1.82
C ALA A 220 -4.60 -11.94 2.59
N VAL A 221 -3.59 -11.64 3.39
CA VAL A 221 -3.46 -10.38 4.13
C VAL A 221 -2.12 -9.76 3.77
N PHE A 222 -2.15 -8.53 3.27
CA PHE A 222 -1.00 -7.65 3.20
C PHE A 222 -1.09 -6.68 4.38
N PHE A 223 -0.07 -6.68 5.23
CA PHE A 223 -0.08 -5.90 6.46
C PHE A 223 1.16 -5.03 6.59
N ASP A 224 1.05 -3.94 7.32
CA ASP A 224 2.11 -2.99 7.63
C ASP A 224 3.36 -3.67 8.18
N GLY A 225 4.46 -3.55 7.46
CA GLY A 225 5.78 -4.08 7.81
C GLY A 225 6.82 -2.99 7.99
N THR A 226 6.42 -1.74 8.23
CA THR A 226 7.31 -0.57 8.17
C THR A 226 8.51 -0.70 9.08
N PHE A 227 8.32 -0.92 10.36
CA PHE A 227 9.41 -1.02 11.34
C PHE A 227 9.42 -2.37 12.05
N TRP A 228 10.62 -2.87 12.33
CA TRP A 228 10.78 -4.04 13.17
C TRP A 228 10.59 -3.73 14.65
N SER A 229 11.20 -2.62 15.13
CA SER A 229 11.11 -2.16 16.52
C SER A 229 10.69 -0.69 16.58
N SER A 230 10.16 -0.29 17.74
CA SER A 230 9.69 1.07 17.98
C SER A 230 10.78 2.13 17.85
N ASP A 231 12.00 1.83 18.28
CA ASP A 231 13.16 2.72 18.34
C ASP A 231 14.15 2.54 17.18
N GLU A 232 13.75 1.87 16.11
CA GLU A 232 14.60 1.45 14.99
C GLU A 232 15.42 2.61 14.39
N LEU A 233 14.83 3.80 14.22
CA LEU A 233 15.54 4.97 13.71
C LEU A 233 16.54 5.52 14.72
N GLY A 234 16.18 5.51 16.02
CA GLY A 234 17.05 5.99 17.09
C GLY A 234 18.30 5.13 17.25
N VAL A 235 18.13 3.81 17.22
CA VAL A 235 19.25 2.84 17.31
C VAL A 235 20.25 3.03 16.17
N GLN A 236 19.76 3.42 14.98
CA GLN A 236 20.61 3.65 13.80
C GLN A 236 21.12 5.09 13.66
N GLY A 237 20.79 5.99 14.61
CA GLY A 237 21.20 7.39 14.57
C GLY A 237 20.57 8.20 13.43
N LEU A 238 19.41 7.77 12.91
CA LEU A 238 18.73 8.37 11.76
C LEU A 238 17.56 9.28 12.15
N GLY A 239 17.22 9.35 13.42
CA GLY A 239 16.14 10.20 13.93
C GLY A 239 15.76 9.84 15.36
N THR A 240 14.81 10.59 15.91
CA THR A 240 14.32 10.40 17.29
C THR A 240 12.87 9.90 17.32
N LYS A 241 12.17 9.91 16.19
CA LYS A 241 10.79 9.45 16.11
C LYS A 241 10.71 7.93 16.30
N ARG A 242 9.73 7.49 17.06
CA ARG A 242 9.38 6.10 17.23
C ARG A 242 8.42 5.67 16.11
N ALA A 243 8.28 4.37 15.91
CA ALA A 243 7.35 3.83 14.93
C ALA A 243 5.91 4.33 15.16
N GLU A 244 5.48 4.35 16.42
CA GLU A 244 4.15 4.80 16.82
C GLU A 244 3.93 6.32 16.59
N ASP A 245 4.98 7.15 16.68
CA ASP A 245 4.92 8.58 16.34
C ASP A 245 4.64 8.81 14.86
N MET A 246 4.95 7.81 14.04
CA MET A 246 4.69 7.79 12.60
C MET A 246 3.45 6.96 12.23
N ALA A 247 2.67 6.54 13.25
CA ALA A 247 1.47 5.72 13.13
C ALA A 247 1.71 4.34 12.48
N HIS A 248 2.84 3.70 12.81
CA HIS A 248 3.15 2.33 12.43
C HIS A 248 3.33 1.43 13.65
N LEU A 249 2.66 0.28 13.67
CA LEU A 249 2.83 -0.74 14.68
C LEU A 249 4.12 -1.54 14.37
N PRO A 250 5.08 -1.66 15.30
CA PRO A 250 6.24 -2.51 15.09
C PRO A 250 5.86 -3.96 14.77
N VAL A 251 6.68 -4.62 13.94
CA VAL A 251 6.48 -6.04 13.59
C VAL A 251 6.86 -6.95 14.75
N GLY A 252 8.03 -6.70 15.37
CA GLY A 252 8.63 -7.54 16.41
C GLY A 252 8.18 -7.19 17.83
N GLY A 253 8.60 -8.05 18.77
CA GLY A 253 8.33 -7.88 20.20
C GLY A 253 6.94 -8.34 20.65
N PRO A 254 6.70 -8.37 21.98
CA PRO A 254 5.44 -8.89 22.54
C PRO A 254 4.21 -8.06 22.17
N GLY A 255 4.39 -6.75 21.94
CA GLY A 255 3.35 -5.82 21.49
C GLY A 255 3.29 -5.63 19.98
N GLY A 256 4.14 -6.30 19.21
CA GLY A 256 4.21 -6.16 17.77
C GLY A 256 3.13 -6.91 17.02
N SER A 257 3.00 -6.61 15.73
CA SER A 257 1.96 -7.18 14.88
C SER A 257 2.07 -8.70 14.75
N LEU A 258 3.27 -9.29 14.74
CA LEU A 258 3.45 -10.75 14.75
C LEU A 258 2.76 -11.40 15.94
N ALA A 259 2.93 -10.85 17.14
CA ALA A 259 2.33 -11.39 18.35
C ALA A 259 0.81 -11.12 18.39
N GLN A 260 0.38 -9.90 18.05
CA GLN A 260 -1.04 -9.52 18.14
C GLN A 260 -1.92 -10.24 17.11
N LEU A 261 -1.36 -10.63 15.96
CA LEU A 261 -2.09 -11.29 14.86
C LEU A 261 -1.87 -12.82 14.80
N ALA A 262 -1.13 -13.39 15.78
CA ALA A 262 -0.80 -14.82 15.78
C ALA A 262 -2.04 -15.75 15.77
N GLY A 263 -3.13 -15.34 16.45
CA GLY A 263 -4.36 -16.13 16.56
C GLY A 263 -5.39 -15.90 15.45
N GLU A 264 -5.13 -14.99 14.51
CA GLU A 264 -6.09 -14.65 13.47
C GLU A 264 -6.23 -15.75 12.41
N ARG A 265 -7.47 -16.06 12.06
CA ARG A 265 -7.76 -17.05 11.00
C ARG A 265 -7.73 -16.39 9.64
N THR A 266 -6.58 -16.49 8.98
CA THR A 266 -6.34 -15.93 7.65
C THR A 266 -5.57 -16.94 6.81
N GLY A 267 -5.60 -16.77 5.49
CA GLY A 267 -4.76 -17.51 4.55
C GLY A 267 -3.30 -17.02 4.59
N ARG A 268 -2.74 -16.66 3.43
CA ARG A 268 -1.37 -16.12 3.33
C ARG A 268 -1.24 -14.81 4.07
N ARG A 269 -0.12 -14.61 4.76
CA ARG A 269 0.17 -13.42 5.57
C ARG A 269 1.46 -12.80 5.07
N ILE A 270 1.42 -11.54 4.66
CA ILE A 270 2.51 -10.89 3.94
C ILE A 270 2.73 -9.48 4.50
N PHE A 271 3.91 -9.18 5.00
CA PHE A 271 4.31 -7.82 5.32
C PHE A 271 4.66 -7.04 4.06
N ILE A 272 4.16 -5.83 3.94
CA ILE A 272 4.44 -4.87 2.87
C ILE A 272 4.79 -3.51 3.48
N HIS A 273 5.13 -2.51 2.67
CA HIS A 273 5.47 -1.15 3.14
C HIS A 273 6.65 -1.16 4.11
N VAL A 274 7.76 -1.82 3.69
CA VAL A 274 8.92 -2.07 4.57
C VAL A 274 9.89 -0.90 4.51
N ASN A 275 10.20 -0.28 5.65
CA ASN A 275 11.17 0.82 5.71
C ASN A 275 12.60 0.34 5.42
N ASN A 276 13.41 1.21 4.84
CA ASN A 276 14.80 0.93 4.45
C ASN A 276 15.71 0.51 5.63
N THR A 277 15.35 0.88 6.85
CA THR A 277 16.09 0.51 8.06
C THR A 277 15.73 -0.86 8.61
N ASN A 278 14.56 -1.38 8.23
CA ASN A 278 14.03 -2.61 8.81
C ASN A 278 14.93 -3.82 8.51
N PRO A 279 15.41 -4.55 9.55
CA PRO A 279 16.33 -5.67 9.37
C PRO A 279 15.70 -6.85 8.60
N MET A 280 14.36 -6.98 8.55
CA MET A 280 13.72 -8.06 7.79
C MET A 280 13.84 -7.90 6.26
N LEU A 281 14.39 -6.76 5.74
CA LEU A 281 14.79 -6.61 4.35
C LEU A 281 15.94 -7.55 3.96
N ARG A 282 16.80 -7.88 4.92
CA ARG A 282 17.90 -8.84 4.71
C ARG A 282 17.35 -10.25 4.75
N GLU A 283 17.57 -11.01 3.68
CA GLU A 283 17.03 -12.37 3.53
C GLU A 283 17.63 -13.38 4.53
N ASP A 284 18.78 -13.05 5.10
CA ASP A 284 19.54 -13.87 6.05
C ASP A 284 19.51 -13.34 7.50
N SER A 285 18.65 -12.36 7.80
CA SER A 285 18.54 -11.80 9.15
C SER A 285 17.73 -12.70 10.10
N PRO A 286 18.02 -12.64 11.42
CA PRO A 286 17.19 -13.30 12.44
C PRO A 286 15.73 -12.84 12.40
N GLU A 287 15.50 -11.57 12.12
CA GLU A 287 14.16 -10.97 12.01
C GLU A 287 13.39 -11.58 10.84
N ARG A 288 14.05 -11.77 9.68
CA ARG A 288 13.43 -12.45 8.53
C ARG A 288 13.11 -13.90 8.85
N ALA A 289 13.98 -14.58 9.58
CA ALA A 289 13.73 -15.95 10.04
C ALA A 289 12.55 -16.01 11.03
N ALA A 290 12.45 -15.05 11.95
CA ALA A 290 11.32 -14.95 12.88
C ALA A 290 9.98 -14.71 12.16
N VAL A 291 9.94 -13.86 11.13
CA VAL A 291 8.78 -13.64 10.26
C VAL A 291 8.35 -14.97 9.63
N ALA A 292 9.29 -15.70 9.03
CA ALA A 292 9.00 -16.99 8.37
C ALA A 292 8.54 -18.06 9.38
N ALA A 293 9.15 -18.13 10.56
CA ALA A 293 8.77 -19.07 11.62
C ALA A 293 7.35 -18.82 12.15
N ALA A 294 6.88 -17.55 12.11
CA ALA A 294 5.50 -17.17 12.45
C ALA A 294 4.50 -17.42 11.32
N GLY A 295 4.92 -17.97 10.18
CA GLY A 295 4.09 -18.24 9.02
C GLY A 295 3.75 -17.00 8.20
N TRP A 296 4.59 -15.96 8.27
CA TRP A 296 4.48 -14.74 7.50
C TRP A 296 5.54 -14.68 6.40
N GLU A 297 5.24 -13.93 5.37
CA GLU A 297 6.14 -13.61 4.26
C GLU A 297 6.47 -12.11 4.28
N VAL A 298 7.49 -11.69 3.55
CA VAL A 298 7.79 -10.28 3.28
C VAL A 298 7.69 -10.06 1.79
N ALA A 299 6.84 -9.13 1.36
CA ALA A 299 6.63 -8.77 -0.03
C ALA A 299 7.93 -8.32 -0.69
N TRP A 300 8.02 -8.46 -2.00
CA TRP A 300 9.06 -7.89 -2.87
C TRP A 300 8.43 -7.46 -4.20
N ASP A 301 9.06 -6.52 -4.88
CA ASP A 301 8.61 -6.02 -6.18
C ASP A 301 8.59 -7.15 -7.20
N GLY A 302 7.45 -7.38 -7.83
CA GLY A 302 7.22 -8.49 -8.75
C GLY A 302 6.67 -9.78 -8.09
N MET A 303 6.40 -9.78 -6.77
CA MET A 303 5.72 -10.93 -6.12
C MET A 303 4.30 -11.08 -6.66
N GLU A 304 3.93 -12.32 -7.01
CA GLU A 304 2.56 -12.67 -7.41
C GLU A 304 1.91 -13.60 -6.38
N VAL A 305 0.66 -13.29 -6.06
CA VAL A 305 -0.20 -14.11 -5.18
C VAL A 305 -1.48 -14.44 -5.93
N ARG A 306 -1.73 -15.72 -6.15
CA ARG A 306 -2.95 -16.20 -6.78
C ARG A 306 -3.87 -16.80 -5.71
N LEU A 307 -5.11 -16.31 -5.64
CA LEU A 307 -6.14 -16.70 -4.67
C LEU A 307 -7.25 -17.51 -5.34
#